data_bb50e9d7d21bbb3c8ac29f0473e4f4d8
#
_entry.id   bb50e9d7d21bbb3c8ac29f0473e4f4d8
#
_cell.length_a   1.000
_cell.length_b   1.000
_cell.length_c   1.000
_cell.angle_alpha   90.00
_cell.angle_beta   90.00
_cell.angle_gamma   90.00
#
_symmetry.space_group_name_H-M   'P 1'
#
loop_
_entity.id
_entity.type
_entity.pdbx_description
1 polymer ?
#
loop_
_entity_poly.entity_id
_entity_poly.type
_entity_poly.pdbx_seq_one_letter_code
_entity_poly.pdbx_strand_id
1 'polypeptide(L)'
;MNLLVTGAAGYIGASFSYEALKKGFRVYGCDNFINSDETNIKILENMFPNDFIFEKIDLSTELEKVKNFISNKQIECVIHFASLKSVEESEKIPNEYWRNNLDSTFNVLKAMEDEGLKALVFSSSASVYGQSKIQPLTEDTNLIPESTYGKTKLAIEFILKDLAEKSLINVASLRYFNPIGSHKDGLIVESISDNQSNIMPKIIRVALGVDKKFTVFGNDYETNDGTA
;
A
#
# COMPACT_ATOMS: atom_id res chain seq x y z
N MET A 1 2.63 -21.50 -4.09
CA MET A 1 2.53 -20.61 -2.94
C MET A 1 1.30 -19.74 -3.10
N ASN A 2 0.49 -19.67 -2.07
CA ASN A 2 -0.75 -18.89 -2.02
C ASN A 2 -0.49 -17.58 -1.28
N LEU A 3 -0.70 -16.46 -1.95
CA LEU A 3 -0.47 -15.11 -1.41
C LEU A 3 -1.80 -14.42 -1.14
N LEU A 4 -1.96 -13.83 0.03
CA LEU A 4 -3.00 -12.82 0.26
C LEU A 4 -2.43 -11.44 -0.06
N VAL A 5 -3.04 -10.73 -1.00
CA VAL A 5 -2.68 -9.35 -1.34
C VAL A 5 -3.83 -8.44 -0.92
N THR A 6 -3.60 -7.62 0.07
CA THR A 6 -4.56 -6.61 0.50
C THR A 6 -4.31 -5.30 -0.25
N GLY A 7 -5.36 -4.51 -0.50
CA GLY A 7 -5.24 -3.34 -1.38
C GLY A 7 -4.97 -3.74 -2.84
N ALA A 8 -5.51 -4.91 -3.24
CA ALA A 8 -5.23 -5.54 -4.53
C ALA A 8 -5.76 -4.77 -5.74
N ALA A 9 -6.77 -3.92 -5.57
CA ALA A 9 -7.31 -3.08 -6.64
C ALA A 9 -6.49 -1.81 -6.88
N GLY A 10 -5.71 -1.37 -5.88
CA GLY A 10 -4.82 -0.21 -5.99
C GLY A 10 -3.64 -0.47 -6.93
N TYR A 11 -2.98 0.60 -7.36
CA TYR A 11 -1.88 0.58 -8.33
C TYR A 11 -0.76 -0.40 -7.96
N ILE A 12 -0.22 -0.32 -6.73
CA ILE A 12 0.90 -1.17 -6.29
C ILE A 12 0.43 -2.61 -6.09
N GLY A 13 -0.73 -2.80 -5.43
CA GLY A 13 -1.30 -4.12 -5.18
C GLY A 13 -1.62 -4.90 -6.44
N ALA A 14 -2.22 -4.24 -7.44
CA ALA A 14 -2.51 -4.84 -8.74
C ALA A 14 -1.24 -5.16 -9.52
N SER A 15 -0.25 -4.25 -9.53
CA SER A 15 1.04 -4.47 -10.19
C SER A 15 1.81 -5.64 -9.58
N PHE A 16 1.84 -5.74 -8.24
CA PHE A 16 2.42 -6.87 -7.55
C PHE A 16 1.67 -8.18 -7.88
N SER A 17 0.33 -8.15 -7.81
CA SER A 17 -0.51 -9.33 -8.11
C SER A 17 -0.25 -9.85 -9.52
N TYR A 18 -0.19 -8.95 -10.51
CA TYR A 18 0.13 -9.30 -11.89
C TYR A 18 1.48 -10.01 -12.03
N GLU A 19 2.53 -9.46 -11.44
CA GLU A 19 3.88 -10.06 -11.51
C GLU A 19 3.97 -11.38 -10.72
N ALA A 20 3.29 -11.50 -9.58
CA ALA A 20 3.22 -12.74 -8.82
C ALA A 20 2.52 -13.85 -9.62
N LEU A 21 1.38 -13.54 -10.24
CA LEU A 21 0.63 -14.47 -11.11
C LEU A 21 1.45 -14.92 -12.30
N LYS A 22 2.17 -14.01 -12.97
CA LYS A 22 3.09 -14.37 -14.06
C LYS A 22 4.23 -15.30 -13.63
N LYS A 23 4.62 -15.25 -12.37
CA LYS A 23 5.62 -16.17 -11.78
C LYS A 23 5.03 -17.49 -11.29
N GLY A 24 3.73 -17.72 -11.48
CA GLY A 24 3.05 -18.95 -11.10
C GLY A 24 2.62 -19.03 -9.64
N PHE A 25 2.58 -17.90 -8.92
CA PHE A 25 1.93 -17.83 -7.62
C PHE A 25 0.42 -17.79 -7.81
N ARG A 26 -0.31 -18.29 -6.82
CA ARG A 26 -1.75 -18.06 -6.71
C ARG A 26 -2.00 -16.86 -5.82
N VAL A 27 -2.81 -15.91 -6.28
CA VAL A 27 -3.08 -14.65 -5.58
C VAL A 27 -4.54 -14.57 -5.17
N TYR A 28 -4.73 -14.32 -3.89
CA TYR A 28 -6.01 -14.01 -3.28
C TYR A 28 -6.01 -12.53 -2.94
N GLY A 29 -6.75 -11.73 -3.70
CA GLY A 29 -6.80 -10.29 -3.54
C GLY A 29 -7.98 -9.84 -2.69
N CYS A 30 -7.81 -8.80 -1.88
CA CYS A 30 -8.94 -8.09 -1.27
C CYS A 30 -8.73 -6.57 -1.29
N ASP A 31 -9.86 -5.85 -1.34
CA ASP A 31 -9.92 -4.38 -1.34
C ASP A 31 -11.34 -3.94 -0.96
N ASN A 32 -11.52 -2.75 -0.43
CA ASN A 32 -12.84 -2.16 -0.17
C ASN A 32 -13.28 -1.12 -1.21
N PHE A 33 -12.40 -0.78 -2.15
CA PHE A 33 -12.57 0.22 -3.21
C PHE A 33 -12.74 1.67 -2.72
N ILE A 34 -12.27 2.01 -1.52
CA ILE A 34 -12.36 3.39 -1.03
C ILE A 34 -11.50 4.37 -1.84
N ASN A 35 -10.34 3.92 -2.34
CA ASN A 35 -9.38 4.69 -3.13
C ASN A 35 -8.98 4.02 -4.45
N SER A 36 -9.78 3.07 -4.92
CA SER A 36 -9.54 2.26 -6.10
C SER A 36 -10.87 1.94 -6.80
N ASP A 37 -10.81 1.25 -7.92
CA ASP A 37 -11.98 0.75 -8.64
C ASP A 37 -11.75 -0.69 -9.14
N GLU A 38 -12.74 -1.25 -9.79
CA GLU A 38 -12.71 -2.64 -10.28
C GLU A 38 -11.82 -2.85 -11.53
N THR A 39 -11.27 -1.81 -12.13
CA THR A 39 -10.59 -1.88 -13.43
C THR A 39 -9.45 -2.89 -13.43
N ASN A 40 -8.50 -2.74 -12.50
CA ASN A 40 -7.37 -3.65 -12.39
C ASN A 40 -7.79 -5.08 -11.98
N ILE A 41 -8.84 -5.20 -11.15
CA ILE A 41 -9.36 -6.50 -10.73
C ILE A 41 -9.91 -7.28 -11.93
N LYS A 42 -10.75 -6.64 -12.75
CA LYS A 42 -11.30 -7.26 -13.97
C LYS A 42 -10.20 -7.71 -14.94
N ILE A 43 -9.13 -6.95 -15.06
CA ILE A 43 -7.98 -7.32 -15.88
C ILE A 43 -7.32 -8.59 -15.34
N LEU A 44 -7.05 -8.63 -14.02
CA LEU A 44 -6.41 -9.78 -13.37
C LEU A 44 -7.29 -11.04 -13.45
N GLU A 45 -8.59 -10.94 -13.19
CA GLU A 45 -9.55 -12.05 -13.30
C GLU A 45 -9.62 -12.61 -14.72
N ASN A 46 -9.66 -11.74 -15.74
CA ASN A 46 -9.70 -12.17 -17.14
C ASN A 46 -8.39 -12.85 -17.59
N MET A 47 -7.25 -12.36 -17.11
CA MET A 47 -5.94 -12.91 -17.51
C MET A 47 -5.57 -14.18 -16.74
N PHE A 48 -6.00 -14.29 -15.50
CA PHE A 48 -5.62 -15.39 -14.60
C PHE A 48 -6.84 -16.00 -13.88
N PRO A 49 -7.84 -16.51 -14.63
CA PRO A 49 -9.14 -16.91 -14.07
C PRO A 49 -9.07 -18.06 -13.06
N ASN A 50 -7.99 -18.83 -13.04
CA ASN A 50 -7.82 -19.96 -12.12
C ASN A 50 -6.89 -19.67 -10.95
N ASP A 51 -6.07 -18.63 -11.05
CA ASP A 51 -5.00 -18.32 -10.10
C ASP A 51 -5.17 -16.99 -9.38
N PHE A 52 -6.08 -16.12 -9.86
CA PHE A 52 -6.49 -14.89 -9.20
C PHE A 52 -7.93 -15.01 -8.69
N ILE A 53 -8.11 -14.78 -7.39
CA ILE A 53 -9.42 -14.79 -6.73
C ILE A 53 -9.54 -13.50 -5.95
N PHE A 54 -10.62 -12.76 -6.13
CA PHE A 54 -10.85 -11.49 -5.46
C PHE A 54 -12.08 -11.53 -4.55
N GLU A 55 -12.00 -10.88 -3.41
CA GLU A 55 -13.14 -10.64 -2.53
C GLU A 55 -13.14 -9.20 -2.04
N LYS A 56 -14.31 -8.55 -2.07
CA LYS A 56 -14.48 -7.22 -1.49
C LYS A 56 -14.56 -7.34 0.03
N ILE A 57 -13.52 -6.84 0.71
CA ILE A 57 -13.39 -6.87 2.17
C ILE A 57 -12.90 -5.51 2.66
N ASP A 58 -13.58 -4.94 3.65
CA ASP A 58 -13.06 -3.86 4.45
C ASP A 58 -12.27 -4.42 5.65
N LEU A 59 -10.95 -4.36 5.53
CA LEU A 59 -10.06 -4.93 6.56
C LEU A 59 -10.21 -4.24 7.92
N SER A 60 -10.64 -2.98 7.96
CA SER A 60 -10.76 -2.25 9.23
C SER A 60 -11.96 -2.69 10.07
N THR A 61 -12.95 -3.34 9.45
CA THR A 61 -14.24 -3.67 10.10
C THR A 61 -14.66 -5.13 9.98
N GLU A 62 -14.14 -5.88 9.00
CA GLU A 62 -14.65 -7.20 8.64
C GLU A 62 -13.68 -8.35 9.01
N LEU A 63 -13.20 -8.38 10.29
CA LEU A 63 -12.23 -9.37 10.77
C LEU A 63 -12.60 -10.82 10.41
N GLU A 64 -13.87 -11.22 10.58
CA GLU A 64 -14.29 -12.60 10.31
C GLU A 64 -14.17 -12.98 8.82
N LYS A 65 -14.38 -12.02 7.89
CA LYS A 65 -14.10 -12.28 6.48
C LYS A 65 -12.61 -12.45 6.22
N VAL A 66 -11.76 -11.64 6.85
CA VAL A 66 -10.29 -11.77 6.72
C VAL A 66 -9.83 -13.14 7.21
N LYS A 67 -10.30 -13.60 8.37
CA LYS A 67 -10.00 -14.93 8.91
C LYS A 67 -10.42 -16.03 7.94
N ASN A 68 -11.69 -16.00 7.52
CA ASN A 68 -12.21 -16.99 6.57
C ASN A 68 -11.43 -17.01 5.27
N PHE A 69 -10.97 -15.85 4.80
CA PHE A 69 -10.20 -15.75 3.57
C PHE A 69 -8.81 -16.37 3.72
N ILE A 70 -8.14 -16.17 4.86
CA ILE A 70 -6.84 -16.80 5.15
C ILE A 70 -6.99 -18.32 5.33
N SER A 71 -7.92 -18.75 6.17
CA SER A 71 -8.13 -20.15 6.54
C SER A 71 -8.51 -21.00 5.33
N ASN A 72 -9.56 -20.61 4.61
CA ASN A 72 -10.11 -21.39 3.50
C ASN A 72 -9.17 -21.49 2.29
N LYS A 73 -8.18 -20.62 2.16
CA LYS A 73 -7.33 -20.52 0.98
C LYS A 73 -5.90 -21.00 1.20
N GLN A 74 -5.59 -21.50 2.40
CA GLN A 74 -4.25 -21.97 2.75
C GLN A 74 -3.17 -20.93 2.40
N ILE A 75 -3.40 -19.70 2.85
CA ILE A 75 -2.47 -18.58 2.62
C ILE A 75 -1.14 -18.85 3.30
N GLU A 76 -0.04 -18.62 2.59
CA GLU A 76 1.32 -18.85 3.08
C GLU A 76 2.05 -17.54 3.38
N CYS A 77 1.62 -16.41 2.78
CA CYS A 77 2.19 -15.09 3.03
C CYS A 77 1.15 -14.00 2.78
N VAL A 78 1.14 -12.98 3.62
CA VAL A 78 0.34 -11.77 3.42
C VAL A 78 1.22 -10.65 2.87
N ILE A 79 0.75 -9.99 1.81
CA ILE A 79 1.32 -8.78 1.25
C ILE A 79 0.34 -7.64 1.53
N HIS A 80 0.66 -6.82 2.51
CA HIS A 80 -0.27 -5.84 3.07
C HIS A 80 -0.03 -4.45 2.49
N PHE A 81 -0.78 -4.10 1.41
CA PHE A 81 -0.78 -2.77 0.79
C PHE A 81 -1.96 -1.89 1.25
N ALA A 82 -3.05 -2.49 1.71
CA ALA A 82 -4.25 -1.74 2.08
C ALA A 82 -3.96 -0.71 3.17
N SER A 83 -4.19 0.56 2.86
CA SER A 83 -4.18 1.68 3.80
C SER A 83 -4.68 2.96 3.12
N LEU A 84 -5.15 3.92 3.91
CA LEU A 84 -5.27 5.31 3.47
C LEU A 84 -3.85 5.88 3.29
N LYS A 85 -3.58 6.58 2.16
CA LYS A 85 -2.21 6.90 1.72
C LYS A 85 -1.93 8.38 1.45
N SER A 86 -2.95 9.24 1.43
CA SER A 86 -2.77 10.66 1.11
C SER A 86 -2.20 11.44 2.29
N VAL A 87 -1.02 12.02 2.13
CA VAL A 87 -0.38 12.87 3.14
C VAL A 87 -1.26 14.07 3.46
N GLU A 88 -1.74 14.79 2.43
CA GLU A 88 -2.58 15.98 2.61
C GLU A 88 -3.92 15.67 3.31
N GLU A 89 -4.57 14.59 2.92
CA GLU A 89 -5.84 14.17 3.52
C GLU A 89 -5.66 13.76 4.98
N SER A 90 -4.54 13.11 5.30
CA SER A 90 -4.22 12.66 6.67
C SER A 90 -4.17 13.81 7.69
N GLU A 91 -3.83 15.03 7.23
CA GLU A 91 -3.82 16.21 8.10
C GLU A 91 -5.23 16.79 8.31
N LYS A 92 -6.17 16.51 7.40
CA LYS A 92 -7.56 16.98 7.48
C LYS A 92 -8.44 16.05 8.32
N ILE A 93 -8.21 14.74 8.22
CA ILE A 93 -8.99 13.70 8.91
C ILE A 93 -8.09 12.72 9.67
N PRO A 94 -7.24 13.18 10.60
CA PRO A 94 -6.19 12.37 11.24
C PRO A 94 -6.75 11.16 11.97
N ASN A 95 -7.89 11.27 12.65
CA ASN A 95 -8.50 10.18 13.39
C ASN A 95 -8.91 9.01 12.49
N GLU A 96 -9.41 9.29 11.27
CA GLU A 96 -9.77 8.26 10.30
C GLU A 96 -8.53 7.51 9.80
N TYR A 97 -7.43 8.24 9.56
CA TYR A 97 -6.15 7.63 9.18
C TYR A 97 -5.61 6.70 10.25
N TRP A 98 -5.62 7.13 11.51
CA TRP A 98 -5.20 6.30 12.64
C TRP A 98 -6.06 5.03 12.72
N ARG A 99 -7.38 5.17 12.75
CA ARG A 99 -8.28 4.02 12.86
C ARG A 99 -8.16 3.08 11.67
N ASN A 100 -8.32 3.60 10.45
CA ASN A 100 -8.30 2.75 9.26
C ASN A 100 -6.98 1.96 9.12
N ASN A 101 -5.83 2.65 9.22
CA ASN A 101 -4.54 2.02 8.98
C ASN A 101 -4.15 1.03 10.10
N LEU A 102 -4.44 1.36 11.35
CA LEU A 102 -4.13 0.45 12.46
C LEU A 102 -5.13 -0.69 12.54
N ASP A 103 -6.45 -0.42 12.46
CA ASP A 103 -7.46 -1.46 12.58
C ASP A 103 -7.34 -2.48 11.44
N SER A 104 -7.09 -2.03 10.20
CA SER A 104 -6.79 -2.93 9.07
C SER A 104 -5.61 -3.84 9.36
N THR A 105 -4.51 -3.28 9.90
CA THR A 105 -3.31 -4.04 10.23
C THR A 105 -3.57 -5.00 11.39
N PHE A 106 -4.24 -4.57 12.46
CA PHE A 106 -4.56 -5.43 13.60
C PHE A 106 -5.46 -6.59 13.20
N ASN A 107 -6.45 -6.37 12.34
CA ASN A 107 -7.33 -7.43 11.85
C ASN A 107 -6.58 -8.45 11.00
N VAL A 108 -5.64 -8.00 10.16
CA VAL A 108 -4.75 -8.89 9.41
C VAL A 108 -3.86 -9.71 10.37
N LEU A 109 -3.20 -9.05 11.33
CA LEU A 109 -2.35 -9.72 12.31
C LEU A 109 -3.13 -10.72 13.16
N LYS A 110 -4.35 -10.37 13.59
CA LYS A 110 -5.22 -11.27 14.35
C LYS A 110 -5.63 -12.50 13.53
N ALA A 111 -5.98 -12.31 12.27
CA ALA A 111 -6.30 -13.40 11.37
C ALA A 111 -5.09 -14.32 11.11
N MET A 112 -3.89 -13.73 10.95
CA MET A 112 -2.64 -14.48 10.82
C MET A 112 -2.31 -15.30 12.07
N GLU A 113 -2.47 -14.69 13.25
CA GLU A 113 -2.26 -15.37 14.55
C GLU A 113 -3.19 -16.59 14.71
N ASP A 114 -4.49 -16.42 14.46
CA ASP A 114 -5.49 -17.46 14.60
C ASP A 114 -5.22 -18.67 13.68
N GLU A 115 -4.63 -18.43 12.51
CA GLU A 115 -4.28 -19.47 11.53
C GLU A 115 -2.81 -19.93 11.61
N GLY A 116 -2.03 -19.41 12.54
CA GLY A 116 -0.60 -19.73 12.68
C GLY A 116 0.28 -19.26 11.51
N LEU A 117 -0.21 -18.30 10.70
CA LEU A 117 0.51 -17.73 9.57
C LEU A 117 1.50 -16.69 10.07
N LYS A 118 2.77 -16.81 9.66
CA LYS A 118 3.84 -15.92 10.15
C LYS A 118 4.43 -14.96 9.11
N ALA A 119 4.30 -15.24 7.82
CA ALA A 119 4.96 -14.47 6.79
C ALA A 119 4.15 -13.23 6.39
N LEU A 120 4.74 -12.04 6.55
CA LEU A 120 4.14 -10.75 6.23
C LEU A 120 5.12 -9.85 5.47
N VAL A 121 4.68 -9.27 4.37
CA VAL A 121 5.33 -8.12 3.74
C VAL A 121 4.43 -6.91 3.96
N PHE A 122 4.96 -5.88 4.59
CA PHE A 122 4.22 -4.66 4.92
C PHE A 122 4.66 -3.49 4.03
N SER A 123 3.69 -2.83 3.42
CA SER A 123 3.90 -1.59 2.68
C SER A 123 4.01 -0.41 3.64
N SER A 124 5.24 -0.09 4.02
CA SER A 124 5.58 1.15 4.70
C SER A 124 5.82 2.27 3.68
N SER A 125 6.40 3.37 4.11
CA SER A 125 6.58 4.58 3.29
C SER A 125 7.86 5.32 3.67
N ALA A 126 8.52 5.97 2.71
CA ALA A 126 9.58 6.92 2.97
C ALA A 126 9.14 8.11 3.84
N SER A 127 7.83 8.36 3.95
CA SER A 127 7.27 9.39 4.84
C SER A 127 7.62 9.16 6.32
N VAL A 128 8.08 7.96 6.72
CA VAL A 128 8.55 7.67 8.08
C VAL A 128 9.86 8.39 8.41
N TYR A 129 10.66 8.77 7.41
CA TYR A 129 11.92 9.49 7.62
C TYR A 129 11.72 10.97 7.93
N GLY A 130 10.61 11.57 7.48
CA GLY A 130 10.40 13.02 7.53
C GLY A 130 11.44 13.79 6.72
N GLN A 131 11.75 15.02 7.16
CA GLN A 131 12.80 15.84 6.54
C GLN A 131 14.17 15.49 7.13
N SER A 132 14.88 14.58 6.51
CA SER A 132 16.23 14.23 6.90
C SER A 132 17.26 15.08 6.16
N LYS A 133 18.22 15.64 6.91
CA LYS A 133 19.38 16.34 6.32
C LYS A 133 20.48 15.38 5.83
N ILE A 134 20.36 14.10 6.16
CA ILE A 134 21.35 13.06 5.81
C ILE A 134 20.89 12.39 4.51
N GLN A 135 21.75 12.42 3.51
CA GLN A 135 21.53 11.79 2.21
C GLN A 135 22.74 10.95 1.81
N PRO A 136 22.59 9.80 1.17
CA PRO A 136 21.31 9.12 0.89
C PRO A 136 20.67 8.57 2.17
N LEU A 137 19.34 8.43 2.17
CA LEU A 137 18.61 7.76 3.24
C LEU A 137 18.91 6.27 3.23
N THR A 138 19.13 5.71 4.42
CA THR A 138 19.31 4.28 4.66
C THR A 138 18.30 3.78 5.66
N GLU A 139 18.19 2.47 5.84
CA GLU A 139 17.27 1.86 6.81
C GLU A 139 17.59 2.26 8.27
N ASP A 140 18.85 2.63 8.56
CA ASP A 140 19.32 3.08 9.88
C ASP A 140 19.10 4.58 10.13
N THR A 141 18.62 5.33 9.12
CA THR A 141 18.32 6.75 9.27
C THR A 141 17.20 6.94 10.29
N ASN A 142 17.33 7.96 11.14
CA ASN A 142 16.32 8.30 12.15
C ASN A 142 14.95 8.51 11.53
N LEU A 143 13.92 7.97 12.20
CA LEU A 143 12.53 8.02 11.75
C LEU A 143 11.80 9.12 12.50
N ILE A 144 11.49 10.23 11.81
CA ILE A 144 10.84 11.42 12.38
C ILE A 144 9.72 11.88 11.43
N PRO A 145 8.63 11.09 11.30
CA PRO A 145 7.55 11.43 10.39
C PRO A 145 6.85 12.72 10.80
N GLU A 146 6.59 13.59 9.85
CA GLU A 146 5.88 14.84 10.06
C GLU A 146 4.37 14.66 9.91
N SER A 147 3.94 13.97 8.86
CA SER A 147 2.52 13.77 8.56
C SER A 147 1.86 12.68 9.41
N THR A 148 0.57 12.80 9.63
CA THR A 148 -0.25 11.78 10.28
C THR A 148 -0.13 10.44 9.56
N TYR A 149 -0.17 10.43 8.21
CA TYR A 149 0.06 9.23 7.42
C TYR A 149 1.41 8.57 7.75
N GLY A 150 2.51 9.33 7.72
CA GLY A 150 3.84 8.82 8.07
C GLY A 150 3.90 8.28 9.50
N LYS A 151 3.24 8.96 10.45
CA LYS A 151 3.14 8.50 11.84
C LYS A 151 2.39 7.19 11.97
N THR A 152 1.29 6.98 11.22
CA THR A 152 0.58 5.69 11.22
C THR A 152 1.45 4.55 10.68
N LYS A 153 2.22 4.79 9.60
CA LYS A 153 3.15 3.79 9.06
C LYS A 153 4.25 3.44 10.05
N LEU A 154 4.85 4.44 10.69
CA LEU A 154 5.87 4.22 11.71
C LEU A 154 5.34 3.46 12.93
N ALA A 155 4.14 3.79 13.41
CA ALA A 155 3.51 3.06 14.52
C ALA A 155 3.31 1.57 14.16
N ILE A 156 2.88 1.27 12.94
CA ILE A 156 2.76 -0.12 12.47
C ILE A 156 4.13 -0.78 12.39
N GLU A 157 5.18 -0.11 11.90
CA GLU A 157 6.54 -0.68 11.91
C GLU A 157 7.01 -1.06 13.31
N PHE A 158 6.72 -0.23 14.34
CA PHE A 158 7.03 -0.55 15.73
C PHE A 158 6.30 -1.80 16.23
N ILE A 159 5.00 -1.91 15.94
CA ILE A 159 4.20 -3.09 16.29
C ILE A 159 4.78 -4.34 15.62
N LEU A 160 5.04 -4.28 14.33
CA LEU A 160 5.57 -5.40 13.56
C LEU A 160 6.97 -5.82 14.04
N LYS A 161 7.83 -4.86 14.39
CA LYS A 161 9.14 -5.12 14.96
C LYS A 161 9.05 -5.83 16.30
N ASP A 162 8.19 -5.36 17.22
CA ASP A 162 7.98 -6.00 18.52
C ASP A 162 7.51 -7.46 18.38
N LEU A 163 6.57 -7.72 17.46
CA LEU A 163 6.09 -9.07 17.17
C LEU A 163 7.19 -9.95 16.56
N ALA A 164 8.01 -9.40 15.68
CA ALA A 164 9.12 -10.13 15.06
C ALA A 164 10.22 -10.49 16.07
N GLU A 165 10.58 -9.57 16.96
CA GLU A 165 11.55 -9.81 18.04
C GLU A 165 11.10 -10.94 18.98
N LYS A 166 9.79 -11.13 19.14
CA LYS A 166 9.20 -12.25 19.89
C LYS A 166 9.03 -13.53 19.05
N SER A 167 9.50 -13.55 17.81
CA SER A 167 9.37 -14.67 16.86
C SER A 167 7.93 -15.08 16.55
N LEU A 168 6.98 -14.16 16.73
CA LEU A 168 5.58 -14.36 16.41
C LEU A 168 5.30 -14.25 14.92
N ILE A 169 6.02 -13.36 14.23
CA ILE A 169 5.94 -13.17 12.77
C ILE A 169 7.34 -13.06 12.14
N ASN A 170 7.39 -13.30 10.82
CA ASN A 170 8.53 -12.98 9.96
C ASN A 170 8.07 -11.83 9.04
N VAL A 171 8.63 -10.65 9.20
CA VAL A 171 8.16 -9.45 8.49
C VAL A 171 9.26 -8.78 7.67
N ALA A 172 8.89 -8.31 6.48
CA ALA A 172 9.66 -7.35 5.71
C ALA A 172 8.82 -6.06 5.56
N SER A 173 9.32 -4.94 6.10
CA SER A 173 8.71 -3.62 5.92
C SER A 173 9.39 -2.89 4.77
N LEU A 174 8.62 -2.58 3.70
CA LEU A 174 9.12 -1.94 2.50
C LEU A 174 8.78 -0.44 2.54
N ARG A 175 9.79 0.42 2.71
CA ARG A 175 9.62 1.88 2.73
C ARG A 175 9.65 2.44 1.32
N TYR A 176 8.49 2.47 0.66
CA TYR A 176 8.37 3.01 -0.70
C TYR A 176 8.59 4.53 -0.70
N PHE A 177 9.37 5.02 -1.66
CA PHE A 177 9.42 6.42 -2.04
C PHE A 177 8.24 6.73 -2.96
N ASN A 178 8.47 7.35 -4.13
CA ASN A 178 7.42 7.66 -5.08
C ASN A 178 7.43 6.62 -6.21
N PRO A 179 6.62 5.55 -6.13
CA PRO A 179 6.55 4.58 -7.21
C PRO A 179 5.94 5.24 -8.44
N ILE A 180 6.60 5.13 -9.57
CA ILE A 180 6.15 5.66 -10.84
C ILE A 180 6.31 4.63 -11.96
N GLY A 181 5.48 4.75 -12.97
CA GLY A 181 5.47 3.89 -14.13
C GLY A 181 4.24 3.01 -14.21
N SER A 182 3.91 2.54 -15.39
CA SER A 182 2.94 1.48 -15.62
C SER A 182 3.68 0.18 -15.91
N HIS A 183 2.97 -0.94 -15.78
CA HIS A 183 3.50 -2.20 -16.27
C HIS A 183 3.87 -2.06 -17.76
N LYS A 184 4.97 -2.68 -18.18
CA LYS A 184 5.48 -2.58 -19.57
C LYS A 184 4.46 -2.95 -20.65
N ASP A 185 3.49 -3.81 -20.30
CA ASP A 185 2.40 -4.21 -21.20
C ASP A 185 1.24 -3.19 -21.17
N GLY A 186 1.31 -2.14 -20.35
CA GLY A 186 0.30 -1.07 -20.23
C GLY A 186 -1.04 -1.52 -19.65
N LEU A 187 -1.14 -2.75 -19.13
CA LEU A 187 -2.40 -3.34 -18.67
C LEU A 187 -2.81 -2.87 -17.29
N ILE A 188 -1.86 -2.89 -16.34
CA ILE A 188 -2.11 -2.42 -14.98
C ILE A 188 -1.79 -0.94 -14.92
N VAL A 189 -2.76 -0.16 -14.47
CA VAL A 189 -2.68 1.30 -14.48
C VAL A 189 -2.95 1.90 -13.11
N GLU A 190 -2.34 3.04 -12.85
CA GLU A 190 -2.76 3.90 -11.75
C GLU A 190 -4.02 4.66 -12.18
N SER A 191 -5.09 4.59 -11.38
CA SER A 191 -6.33 5.31 -11.68
C SER A 191 -6.08 6.83 -11.72
N ILE A 192 -6.58 7.52 -12.75
CA ILE A 192 -6.48 8.97 -12.91
C ILE A 192 -7.76 9.59 -12.33
N SER A 193 -7.89 9.61 -11.00
CA SER A 193 -9.01 10.27 -10.33
C SER A 193 -8.70 11.73 -10.00
N ASP A 194 -9.74 12.53 -9.76
CA ASP A 194 -9.59 13.96 -9.44
C ASP A 194 -8.88 14.21 -8.10
N ASN A 195 -8.92 13.23 -7.19
CA ASN A 195 -8.33 13.31 -5.84
C ASN A 195 -6.90 12.75 -5.75
N GLN A 196 -6.25 12.48 -6.88
CA GLN A 196 -4.89 11.92 -6.86
C GLN A 196 -3.84 12.95 -6.45
N SER A 197 -3.06 12.63 -5.42
CA SER A 197 -1.96 13.46 -4.93
C SER A 197 -0.62 13.15 -5.61
N ASN A 198 -0.50 12.01 -6.29
CA ASN A 198 0.75 11.59 -6.93
C ASN A 198 1.12 12.50 -8.12
N ILE A 199 2.43 12.71 -8.30
CA ILE A 199 2.95 13.66 -9.29
C ILE A 199 2.65 13.23 -10.73
N MET A 200 2.83 11.96 -11.09
CA MET A 200 2.66 11.49 -12.47
C MET A 200 1.21 11.59 -12.97
N PRO A 201 0.19 11.16 -12.24
CA PRO A 201 -1.20 11.43 -12.63
C PRO A 201 -1.50 12.91 -12.88
N LYS A 202 -0.98 13.81 -12.04
CA LYS A 202 -1.16 15.25 -12.22
C LYS A 202 -0.50 15.78 -13.51
N ILE A 203 0.73 15.33 -13.80
CA ILE A 203 1.43 15.69 -15.05
C ILE A 203 0.66 15.17 -16.26
N ILE A 204 0.20 13.92 -16.23
CA ILE A 204 -0.58 13.32 -17.32
C ILE A 204 -1.90 14.07 -17.55
N ARG A 205 -2.62 14.47 -16.50
CA ARG A 205 -3.84 15.27 -16.62
C ARG A 205 -3.61 16.60 -17.34
N VAL A 206 -2.49 17.27 -17.04
CA VAL A 206 -2.12 18.51 -17.75
C VAL A 206 -1.75 18.21 -19.20
N ALA A 207 -0.97 17.16 -19.47
CA ALA A 207 -0.58 16.77 -20.82
C ALA A 207 -1.80 16.40 -21.71
N LEU A 208 -2.85 15.81 -21.11
CA LEU A 208 -4.11 15.49 -21.79
C LEU A 208 -5.07 16.70 -21.89
N GLY A 209 -4.72 17.86 -21.35
CA GLY A 209 -5.56 19.05 -21.35
C GLY A 209 -6.76 18.98 -20.40
N VAL A 210 -6.80 18.01 -19.48
CA VAL A 210 -7.84 17.89 -18.45
C VAL A 210 -7.66 19.01 -17.41
N ASP A 211 -6.43 19.21 -16.96
CA ASP A 211 -6.06 20.32 -16.08
C ASP A 211 -5.32 21.40 -16.85
N LYS A 212 -5.57 22.67 -16.53
CA LYS A 212 -4.97 23.81 -17.25
C LYS A 212 -3.52 24.08 -16.86
N LYS A 213 -3.10 23.64 -15.66
CA LYS A 213 -1.75 23.92 -15.13
C LYS A 213 -1.33 22.85 -14.14
N PHE A 214 -0.02 22.63 -14.05
CA PHE A 214 0.63 21.90 -12.98
C PHE A 214 1.11 22.90 -11.92
N THR A 215 0.83 22.65 -10.66
CA THR A 215 1.28 23.50 -9.54
C THR A 215 2.43 22.81 -8.82
N VAL A 216 3.58 23.46 -8.75
CA VAL A 216 4.72 23.07 -7.92
C VAL A 216 4.56 23.73 -6.56
N PHE A 217 4.61 22.93 -5.48
CA PHE A 217 4.48 23.41 -4.12
C PHE A 217 5.87 23.56 -3.50
N GLY A 218 6.29 24.82 -3.33
CA GLY A 218 7.59 25.17 -2.79
C GLY A 218 8.71 25.20 -3.85
N ASN A 219 9.60 26.16 -3.66
CA ASN A 219 10.82 26.34 -4.44
C ASN A 219 11.95 26.87 -3.55
N ASP A 220 11.83 26.67 -2.24
CA ASP A 220 12.67 27.21 -1.18
C ASP A 220 13.29 26.11 -0.31
N TYR A 221 13.31 24.86 -0.81
CA TYR A 221 14.03 23.77 -0.16
C TYR A 221 15.55 23.98 -0.22
N GLU A 222 16.27 23.48 0.79
CA GLU A 222 17.75 23.55 0.84
C GLU A 222 18.39 22.55 -0.17
N THR A 223 18.01 22.64 -1.45
CA THR A 223 18.51 21.83 -2.59
C THR A 223 19.05 22.74 -3.69
N ASN A 224 19.81 22.19 -4.64
CA ASN A 224 20.45 22.99 -5.69
C ASN A 224 19.45 23.73 -6.59
N ASP A 225 18.24 23.24 -6.73
CA ASP A 225 17.18 23.82 -7.57
C ASP A 225 15.98 24.34 -6.76
N GLY A 226 16.07 24.28 -5.43
CA GLY A 226 15.02 24.72 -4.52
C GLY A 226 13.80 23.81 -4.47
N THR A 227 13.82 22.64 -5.11
CA THR A 227 12.71 21.67 -5.09
C THR A 227 12.96 20.54 -4.07
N ALA A 228 11.87 19.85 -3.69
CA ALA A 228 11.93 18.74 -2.76
C ALA A 228 12.59 17.50 -3.37
#